data_9706f3dfe42462a587781b79a2feeab7
#
_entry.id   9706f3dfe42462a587781b79a2feeab7
#
_cell.length_a   1.000
_cell.length_b   1.000
_cell.length_c   1.000
_cell.angle_alpha   90.00
_cell.angle_beta   90.00
_cell.angle_gamma   90.00
#
_symmetry.space_group_name_H-M   'P 1'
#
loop_
_entity.id
_entity.type
_entity.pdbx_description
1 polymer ?
#
loop_
_entity_poly.entity_id
_entity_poly.type
_entity_poly.pdbx_seq_one_letter_code
_entity_poly.pdbx_strand_id
1 'polypeptide(L)'
;MKFWFDTLRSRLLLTLITYVLYTLLYILTDEQARDFYLSGDYPAWGYAFDVVTTLVCIFFFVQLSICYSRLIYRCFLSLEHPYRSLIVYSVMLLVMNNLTAYVLSLLTGLLFDMDDLPFFQVQHLYVYSILSAFISSIYTNAHYLHSYMDAEAQKKRLEMVAMQA
;
A
#
# COMPACT_ATOMS: atom_id res chain seq x y z
N MET A 1 -18.98 -3.72 -13.21
CA MET A 1 -18.84 -3.56 -11.74
C MET A 1 -17.70 -2.59 -11.47
N LYS A 2 -17.81 -1.63 -10.52
CA LYS A 2 -16.68 -0.74 -10.20
C LYS A 2 -15.63 -1.53 -9.42
N PHE A 3 -14.36 -1.41 -9.81
CA PHE A 3 -13.27 -2.04 -9.11
C PHE A 3 -13.22 -1.52 -7.66
N TRP A 4 -12.98 -2.39 -6.68
CA TRP A 4 -13.07 -2.03 -5.25
C TRP A 4 -12.24 -0.80 -4.88
N PHE A 5 -11.05 -0.67 -5.48
CA PHE A 5 -10.16 0.49 -5.27
C PHE A 5 -10.58 1.79 -5.97
N ASP A 6 -11.69 1.79 -6.72
CA ASP A 6 -12.20 3.01 -7.35
C ASP A 6 -13.06 3.85 -6.38
N THR A 7 -13.44 3.28 -5.25
CA THR A 7 -14.21 3.99 -4.23
C THR A 7 -13.29 4.67 -3.21
N LEU A 8 -13.58 5.91 -2.86
CA LEU A 8 -12.84 6.65 -1.84
C LEU A 8 -12.87 5.92 -0.48
N ARG A 9 -14.02 5.29 -0.15
CA ARG A 9 -14.17 4.52 1.10
C ARG A 9 -13.16 3.38 1.21
N SER A 10 -12.99 2.60 0.16
CA SER A 10 -12.04 1.48 0.16
C SER A 10 -10.59 1.95 0.28
N ARG A 11 -10.26 3.08 -0.35
CA ARG A 11 -8.93 3.67 -0.25
C ARG A 11 -8.64 4.20 1.15
N LEU A 12 -9.62 4.88 1.77
CA LEU A 12 -9.50 5.34 3.15
C LEU A 12 -9.41 4.17 4.13
N LEU A 13 -10.21 3.13 3.95
CA LEU A 13 -10.13 1.92 4.76
C LEU A 13 -8.75 1.26 4.64
N LEU A 14 -8.23 1.09 3.42
CA LEU A 14 -6.89 0.55 3.20
C LEU A 14 -5.82 1.41 3.84
N THR A 15 -5.93 2.75 3.74
CA THR A 15 -5.02 3.68 4.39
C THR A 15 -5.03 3.49 5.91
N LEU A 16 -6.22 3.38 6.52
CA LEU A 16 -6.35 3.19 7.95
C LEU A 16 -5.72 1.86 8.41
N ILE A 17 -6.00 0.77 7.71
CA ILE A 17 -5.41 -0.54 8.01
C ILE A 17 -3.89 -0.49 7.84
N THR A 18 -3.40 0.14 6.78
CA THR A 18 -1.96 0.28 6.53
C THR A 18 -1.30 1.14 7.59
N TYR A 19 -1.97 2.20 8.07
CA TYR A 19 -1.49 3.04 9.17
C TYR A 19 -1.34 2.23 10.47
N VAL A 20 -2.36 1.45 10.84
CA VAL A 20 -2.30 0.59 12.03
C VAL A 20 -1.16 -0.42 11.91
N LEU A 21 -1.02 -1.06 10.75
CA LEU A 21 0.05 -2.02 10.50
C LEU A 21 1.44 -1.35 10.55
N TYR A 22 1.58 -0.16 9.96
CA TYR A 22 2.80 0.65 10.02
C TYR A 22 3.18 0.96 11.47
N THR A 23 2.25 1.49 12.26
CA THR A 23 2.50 1.85 13.66
C THR A 23 2.91 0.63 14.48
N LEU A 24 2.23 -0.51 14.31
CA LEU A 24 2.60 -1.76 14.97
C LEU A 24 4.00 -2.23 14.60
N LEU A 25 4.32 -2.25 13.30
CA LEU A 25 5.65 -2.66 12.83
C LEU A 25 6.72 -1.71 13.34
N TYR A 26 6.45 -0.40 13.33
CA TYR A 26 7.40 0.61 13.78
C TYR A 26 7.70 0.47 15.29
N ILE A 27 6.68 0.32 16.12
CA ILE A 27 6.86 0.07 17.58
C ILE A 27 7.62 -1.24 17.84
N LEU A 28 7.44 -2.27 17.00
CA LEU A 28 8.12 -3.54 17.17
C LEU A 28 9.59 -3.52 16.71
N THR A 29 9.92 -2.71 15.73
CA THR A 29 11.25 -2.69 15.10
C THR A 29 12.15 -1.58 15.62
N ASP A 30 11.60 -0.50 16.15
CA ASP A 30 12.32 0.67 16.60
C ASP A 30 12.13 0.88 18.11
N GLU A 31 13.25 0.83 18.84
CA GLU A 31 13.28 0.99 20.28
C GLU A 31 12.95 2.43 20.69
N GLN A 32 13.41 3.41 19.95
CA GLN A 32 13.13 4.82 20.20
C GLN A 32 11.66 5.15 19.95
N ALA A 33 11.07 4.61 18.88
CA ALA A 33 9.65 4.75 18.62
C ALA A 33 8.80 4.10 19.71
N ARG A 34 9.20 2.92 20.18
CA ARG A 34 8.52 2.24 21.27
C ARG A 34 8.53 3.09 22.54
N ASP A 35 9.69 3.63 22.92
CA ASP A 35 9.82 4.47 24.10
C ASP A 35 9.01 5.78 23.95
N PHE A 36 9.02 6.38 22.76
CA PHE A 36 8.20 7.54 22.42
C PHE A 36 6.70 7.30 22.65
N TYR A 37 6.16 6.19 22.14
CA TYR A 37 4.73 5.89 22.25
C TYR A 37 4.32 5.36 23.63
N LEU A 38 5.22 4.74 24.40
CA LEU A 38 4.90 4.09 25.67
C LEU A 38 5.29 4.91 26.90
N SER A 39 6.22 5.86 26.80
CA SER A 39 6.69 6.64 27.97
C SER A 39 5.65 7.62 28.52
N GLY A 40 4.75 8.10 27.68
CA GLY A 40 3.75 9.10 28.07
C GLY A 40 4.32 10.50 28.36
N ASP A 41 5.61 10.72 28.17
CA ASP A 41 6.31 11.97 28.50
C ASP A 41 6.13 13.08 27.44
N TYR A 42 5.49 12.76 26.34
CA TYR A 42 5.31 13.69 25.23
C TYR A 42 4.02 14.51 25.36
N PRO A 43 4.03 15.78 24.98
CA PRO A 43 2.83 16.61 25.03
C PRO A 43 1.77 16.10 24.04
N ALA A 44 0.50 16.13 24.45
CA ALA A 44 -0.61 15.59 23.64
C ALA A 44 -0.68 16.17 22.22
N TRP A 45 -0.29 17.42 22.02
CA TRP A 45 -0.23 18.04 20.69
C TRP A 45 0.86 17.43 19.79
N GLY A 46 1.99 17.00 20.37
CA GLY A 46 3.07 16.32 19.65
C GLY A 46 2.62 14.98 19.11
N TYR A 47 1.91 14.17 19.92
CA TYR A 47 1.30 12.92 19.45
C TYR A 47 0.28 13.17 18.35
N ALA A 48 -0.59 14.19 18.50
CA ALA A 48 -1.58 14.52 17.50
C ALA A 48 -0.93 14.93 16.16
N PHE A 49 0.15 15.71 16.23
CA PHE A 49 0.91 16.12 15.05
C PHE A 49 1.55 14.93 14.34
N ASP A 50 2.21 14.04 15.09
CA ASP A 50 2.84 12.82 14.55
C ASP A 50 1.79 11.91 13.89
N VAL A 51 0.67 11.65 14.56
CA VAL A 51 -0.43 10.85 14.02
C VAL A 51 -0.95 11.42 12.71
N VAL A 52 -1.21 12.73 12.65
CA VAL A 52 -1.74 13.38 11.44
C VAL A 52 -0.72 13.33 10.30
N THR A 53 0.53 13.67 10.57
CA THR A 53 1.60 13.68 9.57
C THR A 53 1.83 12.28 9.01
N THR A 54 1.94 11.29 9.87
CA THR A 54 2.12 9.89 9.49
C THR A 54 0.92 9.38 8.68
N LEU A 55 -0.30 9.71 9.09
CA LEU A 55 -1.52 9.30 8.38
C LEU A 55 -1.59 9.91 6.97
N VAL A 56 -1.19 11.18 6.82
CA VAL A 56 -1.09 11.84 5.52
C VAL A 56 -0.02 11.17 4.64
N CYS A 57 1.16 10.88 5.18
CA CYS A 57 2.22 10.17 4.45
C CYS A 57 1.77 8.78 4.01
N ILE A 58 1.14 8.01 4.89
CA ILE A 58 0.60 6.68 4.57
C ILE A 58 -0.52 6.77 3.51
N PHE A 59 -1.37 7.79 3.58
CA PHE A 59 -2.37 8.01 2.55
C PHE A 59 -1.73 8.21 1.17
N PHE A 60 -0.75 9.07 1.04
CA PHE A 60 -0.01 9.27 -0.22
C PHE A 60 0.70 7.99 -0.67
N PHE A 61 1.36 7.28 0.25
CA PHE A 61 2.01 6.01 -0.02
C PHE A 61 1.03 4.98 -0.60
N VAL A 62 -0.15 4.82 0.00
CA VAL A 62 -1.19 3.90 -0.49
C VAL A 62 -1.72 4.32 -1.85
N GLN A 63 -1.98 5.63 -2.07
CA GLN A 63 -2.46 6.12 -3.37
C GLN A 63 -1.44 5.85 -4.49
N LEU A 64 -0.17 6.12 -4.23
CA LEU A 64 0.91 5.87 -5.19
C LEU A 64 1.10 4.36 -5.44
N SER A 65 1.04 3.53 -4.39
CA SER A 65 1.07 2.06 -4.53
C SER A 65 -0.04 1.54 -5.44
N ILE A 66 -1.27 2.04 -5.29
CA ILE A 66 -2.40 1.66 -6.16
C ILE A 66 -2.15 2.13 -7.60
N CYS A 67 -1.61 3.34 -7.77
CA CYS A 67 -1.28 3.88 -9.08
C CYS A 67 -0.21 3.04 -9.78
N TYR A 68 0.87 2.70 -9.08
CA TYR A 68 1.93 1.82 -9.57
C TYR A 68 1.41 0.42 -9.91
N SER A 69 0.57 -0.14 -9.03
CA SER A 69 -0.06 -1.43 -9.28
C SER A 69 -0.83 -1.44 -10.60
N ARG A 70 -1.66 -0.41 -10.85
CA ARG A 70 -2.41 -0.27 -12.10
C ARG A 70 -1.50 -0.16 -13.32
N LEU A 71 -0.43 0.64 -13.20
CA LEU A 71 0.53 0.85 -14.28
C LEU A 71 1.26 -0.45 -14.62
N ILE A 72 1.79 -1.14 -13.61
CA ILE A 72 2.54 -2.39 -13.78
C ILE A 72 1.63 -3.48 -14.36
N TYR A 73 0.39 -3.60 -13.86
CA TYR A 73 -0.57 -4.57 -14.41
C TYR A 73 -0.85 -4.32 -15.89
N ARG A 74 -1.01 -3.06 -16.31
CA ARG A 74 -1.25 -2.74 -17.72
C ARG A 74 -0.05 -3.03 -18.62
N CYS A 75 1.18 -2.81 -18.12
CA CYS A 75 2.39 -2.90 -18.93
C CYS A 75 2.98 -4.31 -18.97
N PHE A 76 2.85 -5.09 -17.90
CA PHE A 76 3.64 -6.30 -17.71
C PHE A 76 2.82 -7.57 -17.50
N LEU A 77 1.49 -7.48 -17.34
CA LEU A 77 0.68 -8.67 -17.16
C LEU A 77 0.51 -9.39 -18.51
N SER A 78 1.28 -10.47 -18.72
CA SER A 78 1.10 -11.38 -19.83
C SER A 78 0.26 -12.56 -19.39
N LEU A 79 -0.80 -12.86 -20.15
CA LEU A 79 -1.65 -14.05 -19.94
C LEU A 79 -0.91 -15.35 -20.23
N GLU A 80 0.17 -15.29 -21.03
CA GLU A 80 0.95 -16.47 -21.41
C GLU A 80 1.80 -17.03 -20.25
N HIS A 81 2.28 -16.15 -19.35
CA HIS A 81 3.14 -16.54 -18.23
C HIS A 81 2.72 -15.86 -16.91
N PRO A 82 1.62 -16.30 -16.28
CA PRO A 82 1.03 -15.62 -15.14
C PRO A 82 1.97 -15.55 -13.92
N TYR A 83 2.72 -16.61 -13.63
CA TYR A 83 3.66 -16.63 -12.49
C TYR A 83 4.84 -15.67 -12.66
N ARG A 84 5.41 -15.62 -13.87
CA ARG A 84 6.51 -14.70 -14.19
C ARG A 84 6.06 -13.25 -14.09
N SER A 85 4.88 -12.97 -14.60
CA SER A 85 4.26 -11.64 -14.52
C SER A 85 4.01 -11.22 -13.08
N LEU A 86 3.57 -12.14 -12.22
CA LEU A 86 3.34 -11.88 -10.79
C LEU A 86 4.64 -11.55 -10.05
N ILE A 87 5.72 -12.28 -10.32
CA ILE A 87 7.04 -12.03 -9.72
C ILE A 87 7.55 -10.64 -10.14
N VAL A 88 7.52 -10.34 -11.44
CA VAL A 88 7.95 -9.03 -11.96
C VAL A 88 7.14 -7.90 -11.33
N TYR A 89 5.81 -8.06 -11.25
CA TYR A 89 4.92 -7.11 -10.60
C TYR A 89 5.32 -6.88 -9.14
N SER A 90 5.51 -7.94 -8.36
CA SER A 90 5.84 -7.84 -6.94
C SER A 90 7.19 -7.14 -6.71
N VAL A 91 8.20 -7.49 -7.49
CA VAL A 91 9.54 -6.87 -7.39
C VAL A 91 9.48 -5.39 -7.79
N MET A 92 8.84 -5.05 -8.91
CA MET A 92 8.73 -3.66 -9.34
C MET A 92 7.95 -2.81 -8.34
N LEU A 93 6.85 -3.33 -7.80
CA LEU A 93 6.05 -2.62 -6.80
C LEU A 93 6.87 -2.39 -5.52
N LEU A 94 7.62 -3.39 -5.07
CA LEU A 94 8.48 -3.29 -3.89
C LEU A 94 9.54 -2.18 -4.08
N VAL A 95 10.21 -2.14 -5.23
CA VAL A 95 11.21 -1.11 -5.53
C VAL A 95 10.57 0.29 -5.57
N MET A 96 9.46 0.44 -6.30
CA MET A 96 8.77 1.73 -6.43
C MET A 96 8.23 2.24 -5.08
N ASN A 97 7.69 1.36 -4.26
CA ASN A 97 7.16 1.72 -2.95
C ASN A 97 8.27 2.13 -1.97
N ASN A 98 9.40 1.42 -1.94
CA ASN A 98 10.54 1.82 -1.11
C ASN A 98 11.15 3.15 -1.57
N LEU A 99 11.22 3.39 -2.87
CA LEU A 99 11.65 4.69 -3.42
C LEU A 99 10.69 5.81 -3.00
N THR A 100 9.39 5.56 -3.07
CA THR A 100 8.37 6.53 -2.63
C THR A 100 8.50 6.82 -1.14
N ALA A 101 8.69 5.81 -0.31
CA ALA A 101 8.89 5.98 1.13
C ALA A 101 10.13 6.82 1.42
N TYR A 102 11.23 6.57 0.72
CA TYR A 102 12.45 7.38 0.82
C TYR A 102 12.21 8.84 0.45
N VAL A 103 11.54 9.10 -0.68
CA VAL A 103 11.22 10.46 -1.12
C VAL A 103 10.28 11.17 -0.12
N LEU A 104 9.27 10.48 0.40
CA LEU A 104 8.37 11.05 1.42
C LEU A 104 9.13 11.36 2.71
N SER A 105 10.04 10.51 3.14
CA SER A 105 10.90 10.75 4.30
C SER A 105 11.80 11.97 4.12
N LEU A 106 12.41 12.13 2.94
CA LEU A 106 13.20 13.32 2.61
C LEU A 106 12.35 14.59 2.61
N LEU A 107 11.16 14.54 2.02
CA LEU A 107 10.26 15.70 1.97
C LEU A 107 9.79 16.11 3.37
N THR A 108 9.44 15.15 4.23
CA THR A 108 9.08 15.46 5.62
C THR A 108 10.25 16.05 6.40
N GLY A 109 11.45 15.51 6.25
CA GLY A 109 12.67 16.06 6.86
C GLY A 109 12.94 17.51 6.45
N LEU A 110 12.80 17.81 5.16
CA LEU A 110 12.98 19.17 4.62
C LEU A 110 11.89 20.16 5.05
N LEU A 111 10.63 19.69 5.15
CA LEU A 111 9.50 20.55 5.52
C LEU A 111 9.49 20.92 7.01
N PHE A 112 10.01 20.06 7.87
CA PHE A 112 9.98 20.24 9.30
C PHE A 112 11.34 20.63 9.91
N ASP A 113 12.32 20.95 9.04
CA ASP A 113 13.66 21.45 9.43
C ASP A 113 14.32 20.56 10.50
N MET A 114 14.17 19.24 10.31
CA MET A 114 14.78 18.25 11.19
C MET A 114 16.27 18.17 10.86
N ASP A 115 17.13 18.66 11.76
CA ASP A 115 18.60 18.69 11.62
C ASP A 115 19.18 17.27 11.40
N ASP A 116 18.54 16.26 11.94
CA ASP A 116 18.83 14.87 11.66
C ASP A 116 17.86 14.37 10.56
N LEU A 117 18.26 14.59 9.29
CA LEU A 117 17.65 13.83 8.19
C LEU A 117 17.73 12.35 8.56
N PRO A 118 16.61 11.69 8.81
CA PRO A 118 16.65 10.28 9.15
C PRO A 118 17.26 9.57 7.95
N PHE A 119 18.55 9.23 8.05
CA PHE A 119 19.15 8.30 7.12
C PHE A 119 18.17 7.13 7.03
N PHE A 120 17.81 6.76 5.81
CA PHE A 120 16.90 5.66 5.55
C PHE A 120 17.49 4.40 6.21
N GLN A 121 17.08 4.20 7.46
CA GLN A 121 17.60 3.11 8.28
C GLN A 121 17.09 1.80 7.69
N VAL A 122 17.85 0.74 7.83
CA VAL A 122 17.48 -0.62 7.37
C VAL A 122 16.11 -1.02 7.91
N GLN A 123 15.75 -0.56 9.10
CA GLN A 123 14.43 -0.75 9.73
C GLN A 123 13.28 -0.21 8.87
N HIS A 124 13.42 1.00 8.33
CA HIS A 124 12.42 1.59 7.43
C HIS A 124 12.22 0.74 6.17
N LEU A 125 13.30 0.22 5.62
CA LEU A 125 13.25 -0.65 4.45
C LEU A 125 12.46 -1.93 4.73
N TYR A 126 12.63 -2.55 5.90
CA TYR A 126 11.82 -3.71 6.31
C TYR A 126 10.34 -3.34 6.44
N VAL A 127 10.01 -2.28 7.16
CA VAL A 127 8.63 -1.86 7.39
C VAL A 127 7.94 -1.58 6.06
N TYR A 128 8.53 -0.77 5.20
CA TYR A 128 7.91 -0.43 3.90
C TYR A 128 7.87 -1.61 2.93
N SER A 129 8.80 -2.57 3.02
CA SER A 129 8.74 -3.80 2.22
C SER A 129 7.57 -4.69 2.65
N ILE A 130 7.32 -4.83 3.95
CA ILE A 130 6.16 -5.56 4.47
C ILE A 130 4.85 -4.88 4.06
N LEU A 131 4.77 -3.55 4.19
CA LEU A 131 3.60 -2.79 3.76
C LEU A 131 3.36 -2.91 2.25
N SER A 132 4.44 -2.89 1.46
CA SER A 132 4.36 -3.09 0.01
C SER A 132 3.83 -4.47 -0.33
N ALA A 133 4.32 -5.52 0.32
CA ALA A 133 3.83 -6.89 0.14
C ALA A 133 2.36 -7.03 0.54
N PHE A 134 1.95 -6.39 1.64
CA PHE A 134 0.57 -6.35 2.10
C PHE A 134 -0.37 -5.70 1.07
N ILE A 135 -0.04 -4.49 0.60
CA ILE A 135 -0.83 -3.76 -0.40
C ILE A 135 -0.88 -4.55 -1.72
N SER A 136 0.27 -5.10 -2.15
CA SER A 136 0.37 -5.95 -3.33
C SER A 136 -0.57 -7.16 -3.25
N SER A 137 -0.57 -7.84 -2.11
CA SER A 137 -1.42 -9.02 -1.88
C SER A 137 -2.90 -8.65 -1.96
N ILE A 138 -3.33 -7.58 -1.29
CA ILE A 138 -4.72 -7.12 -1.33
C ILE A 138 -5.12 -6.72 -2.76
N TYR A 139 -4.27 -5.95 -3.46
CA TYR A 139 -4.55 -5.51 -4.81
C TYR A 139 -4.68 -6.69 -5.78
N THR A 140 -3.75 -7.64 -5.71
CA THR A 140 -3.75 -8.85 -6.53
C THR A 140 -5.00 -9.69 -6.29
N ASN A 141 -5.33 -9.96 -5.02
CA ASN A 141 -6.53 -10.72 -4.67
C ASN A 141 -7.80 -10.05 -5.17
N ALA A 142 -7.94 -8.73 -4.98
CA ALA A 142 -9.08 -7.97 -5.48
C ALA A 142 -9.18 -8.00 -7.01
N HIS A 143 -8.04 -7.95 -7.71
CA HIS A 143 -8.01 -8.01 -9.17
C HIS A 143 -8.42 -9.40 -9.68
N TYR A 144 -7.90 -10.47 -9.10
CA TYR A 144 -8.29 -11.84 -9.45
C TYR A 144 -9.76 -12.11 -9.18
N LEU A 145 -10.27 -11.69 -8.01
CA LEU A 145 -11.67 -11.85 -7.67
C LEU A 145 -12.58 -11.12 -8.67
N HIS A 146 -12.22 -9.90 -9.05
CA HIS A 146 -12.99 -9.14 -10.04
C HIS A 146 -13.00 -9.84 -11.40
N SER A 147 -11.83 -10.28 -11.87
CA SER A 147 -11.71 -10.99 -13.15
C SER A 147 -12.49 -12.30 -13.15
N TYR A 148 -12.48 -13.04 -12.03
CA TYR A 148 -13.26 -14.26 -11.88
C TYR A 148 -14.78 -14.01 -11.95
N MET A 149 -15.26 -12.98 -11.24
CA MET A 149 -16.68 -12.62 -11.25
C MET A 149 -17.15 -12.17 -12.64
N ASP A 150 -16.30 -11.43 -13.38
CA ASP A 150 -16.62 -11.01 -14.75
C ASP A 150 -16.68 -12.21 -15.70
N ALA A 151 -15.75 -13.16 -15.58
CA ALA A 151 -15.76 -14.41 -16.37
C ALA A 151 -17.00 -15.26 -16.09
N GLU A 152 -17.40 -15.40 -14.81
CA GLU A 152 -18.61 -16.12 -14.43
C GLU A 152 -19.89 -15.44 -14.95
N ALA A 153 -19.94 -14.10 -14.89
CA ALA A 153 -21.06 -13.34 -15.43
C ALA A 153 -21.19 -13.51 -16.96
N GLN A 154 -20.06 -13.52 -17.67
CA GLN A 154 -20.04 -13.77 -19.12
C GLN A 154 -20.52 -15.21 -19.44
N LYS A 155 -20.06 -16.20 -18.69
CA LYS A 155 -20.49 -17.60 -18.86
C LYS A 155 -22.00 -17.74 -18.70
N LYS A 156 -22.58 -17.16 -17.62
CA LYS A 156 -24.03 -17.17 -17.40
C LYS A 156 -24.81 -16.48 -18.51
N ARG A 157 -24.28 -15.39 -19.09
CA ARG A 157 -24.92 -14.72 -20.23
C ARG A 157 -24.92 -15.61 -21.47
N LEU A 158 -23.82 -16.30 -21.77
CA LEU A 158 -23.73 -17.22 -22.91
C LEU A 158 -24.67 -18.41 -22.74
N GLU A 159 -24.78 -18.98 -21.53
CA GLU A 159 -25.74 -20.04 -21.22
C GLU A 159 -27.19 -19.60 -21.42
N MET A 160 -27.55 -18.38 -20.96
CA MET A 160 -28.90 -17.85 -21.20
C MET A 160 -29.21 -17.65 -22.68
N VAL A 161 -28.28 -17.16 -23.47
CA VAL A 161 -28.45 -16.99 -24.93
C VAL A 161 -28.59 -18.35 -25.61
N ALA A 162 -27.81 -19.36 -25.20
CA ALA A 162 -27.90 -20.71 -25.73
C ALA A 162 -29.24 -21.42 -25.41
N MET A 163 -29.85 -21.09 -24.28
CA MET A 163 -31.21 -21.64 -23.93
C MET A 163 -32.35 -20.93 -24.67
N GLN A 164 -32.11 -19.73 -25.23
CA GLN A 164 -33.10 -18.97 -25.97
C GLN A 164 -33.07 -19.24 -27.49
N ALA A 165 -32.00 -19.86 -27.97
CA ALA A 165 -31.82 -20.28 -29.35
C ALA A 165 -32.38 -21.70 -29.58
#